data_4d1f122032190da5b3ff1d08e392eff5
#
_entry.id   4d1f122032190da5b3ff1d08e392eff5
#
_cell.length_a   1.000
_cell.length_b   1.000
_cell.length_c   1.000
_cell.angle_alpha   90.00
_cell.angle_beta   90.00
_cell.angle_gamma   90.00
#
_symmetry.space_group_name_H-M   'P 1'
#
loop_
_entity.id
_entity.type
_entity.pdbx_description
1 polymer ?
#
loop_
_entity_poly.entity_id
_entity_poly.type
_entity_poly.pdbx_seq_one_letter_code
_entity_poly.pdbx_strand_id
1 'polypeptide(L)'
;YKSQLSLSEISFYKIAATKNSNDKWMCKMTVNQTHTNKEPAIKKAIAAVEWQDLRQLTRGQIAYNIILPYPFLLLSWWFASHSWYVLACGASYLFFAAAFRQAHDGYHHSLGTGKRTTTAILLLLSVLLMTSLHSIRATHMEHHRNPLGDSDIEGSLAKGSWWQALLGGITYRLDIYRQGLRLSSRRNQKL
;
A
#
# COMPACT_ATOMS: atom_id res chain seq x y z
N TYR A 1 16.43 -6.40 -29.36
CA TYR A 1 17.65 -5.73 -28.83
C TYR A 1 17.57 -5.82 -27.31
N LYS A 2 18.25 -6.82 -26.75
CA LYS A 2 18.42 -6.97 -25.31
C LYS A 2 19.65 -6.16 -24.92
N SER A 3 19.49 -4.99 -24.34
CA SER A 3 20.54 -4.33 -23.56
C SER A 3 20.57 -4.92 -22.16
N GLN A 4 21.54 -5.79 -21.89
CA GLN A 4 21.87 -6.22 -20.53
C GLN A 4 22.43 -5.00 -19.79
N LEU A 5 21.68 -4.51 -18.78
CA LEU A 5 22.20 -3.62 -17.77
C LEU A 5 23.14 -4.40 -16.89
N SER A 6 24.43 -4.00 -16.88
CA SER A 6 25.47 -4.60 -16.05
C SER A 6 25.20 -4.30 -14.56
N LEU A 7 25.26 -5.31 -13.72
CA LEU A 7 25.16 -5.25 -12.25
C LEU A 7 26.24 -4.40 -11.56
N SER A 8 27.22 -3.87 -12.31
CA SER A 8 28.29 -3.01 -11.80
C SER A 8 27.87 -1.55 -11.54
N GLU A 9 26.63 -1.15 -11.88
CA GLU A 9 26.14 0.23 -11.70
C GLU A 9 25.27 0.44 -10.44
N ILE A 10 25.14 -0.56 -9.57
CA ILE A 10 24.47 -0.37 -8.27
C ILE A 10 25.45 0.34 -7.34
N SER A 11 25.34 1.66 -7.30
CA SER A 11 26.14 2.52 -6.42
C SER A 11 25.77 2.24 -4.97
N PHE A 12 26.71 1.63 -4.23
CA PHE A 12 26.58 1.37 -2.80
C PHE A 12 26.46 2.69 -2.03
N TYR A 13 25.42 2.85 -1.24
CA TYR A 13 25.31 3.92 -0.27
C TYR A 13 26.42 3.77 0.77
N LYS A 14 27.31 4.74 0.87
CA LYS A 14 28.31 4.77 1.92
C LYS A 14 27.65 5.31 3.19
N ILE A 15 27.31 4.43 4.11
CA ILE A 15 26.84 4.81 5.44
C ILE A 15 28.06 5.12 6.28
N ALA A 16 28.29 6.38 6.62
CA ALA A 16 29.30 6.78 7.57
C ALA A 16 28.64 7.09 8.92
N ALA A 17 28.96 6.31 9.94
CA ALA A 17 28.60 6.61 11.31
C ALA A 17 29.67 7.53 11.92
N THR A 18 29.28 8.74 12.33
CA THR A 18 30.17 9.65 13.06
C THR A 18 29.66 9.84 14.48
N LYS A 19 30.56 9.76 15.45
CA LYS A 19 30.30 10.01 16.87
C LYS A 19 30.31 11.51 17.13
N ASN A 20 29.24 12.05 17.70
CA ASN A 20 29.19 13.47 18.08
C ASN A 20 29.78 13.63 19.49
N SER A 21 30.24 14.84 19.83
CA SER A 21 30.84 15.21 21.12
C SER A 21 29.97 14.91 22.37
N ASN A 22 28.71 14.57 22.19
CA ASN A 22 27.74 14.22 23.24
C ASN A 22 27.39 12.71 23.26
N ASP A 23 28.30 11.84 22.86
CA ASP A 23 28.17 10.35 22.86
C ASP A 23 26.96 9.77 22.12
N LYS A 24 26.32 10.54 21.26
CA LYS A 24 25.26 10.06 20.38
C LYS A 24 25.80 9.72 18.99
N TRP A 25 25.55 8.50 18.54
CA TRP A 25 25.80 8.09 17.17
C TRP A 25 24.81 8.75 16.24
N MET A 26 25.28 9.58 15.31
CA MET A 26 24.46 10.14 14.24
C MET A 26 24.82 9.46 12.93
N CYS A 27 23.85 8.79 12.32
CA CYS A 27 23.98 8.23 10.99
C CYS A 27 23.73 9.35 9.98
N LYS A 28 24.77 9.90 9.37
CA LYS A 28 24.63 10.82 8.23
C LYS A 28 24.66 10.00 6.94
N MET A 29 23.52 9.91 6.26
CA MET A 29 23.48 9.50 4.87
C MET A 29 24.04 10.64 4.01
N THR A 30 25.27 10.50 3.57
CA THR A 30 25.82 11.39 2.55
C THR A 30 25.40 10.83 1.19
N VAL A 31 24.39 11.41 0.59
CA VAL A 31 24.05 11.13 -0.81
C VAL A 31 25.14 11.73 -1.66
N ASN A 32 25.90 10.89 -2.33
CA ASN A 32 26.96 11.33 -3.24
C ASN A 32 26.31 12.08 -4.41
N GLN A 33 26.48 13.40 -4.46
CA GLN A 33 25.82 14.30 -5.44
C GLN A 33 26.30 14.13 -6.89
N THR A 34 27.10 13.09 -7.21
CA THR A 34 27.49 12.80 -8.59
C THR A 34 26.33 12.31 -9.48
N HIS A 35 25.11 12.13 -8.92
CA HIS A 35 23.94 11.68 -9.67
C HIS A 35 23.07 12.79 -10.28
N THR A 36 23.34 14.09 -10.00
CA THR A 36 22.45 15.18 -10.41
C THR A 36 22.34 15.40 -11.93
N ASN A 37 23.34 14.95 -12.71
CA ASN A 37 23.29 15.08 -14.16
C ASN A 37 22.52 13.96 -14.90
N LYS A 38 22.25 12.82 -14.24
CA LYS A 38 21.49 11.70 -14.84
C LYS A 38 19.99 11.78 -14.61
N GLU A 39 19.56 12.54 -13.61
CA GLU A 39 18.13 12.64 -13.24
C GLU A 39 17.22 13.15 -14.38
N PRO A 40 17.58 14.21 -15.11
CA PRO A 40 16.76 14.67 -16.25
C PRO A 40 16.73 13.66 -17.39
N ALA A 41 17.82 12.93 -17.63
CA ALA A 41 17.88 11.88 -18.65
C ALA A 41 16.98 10.69 -18.28
N ILE A 42 16.98 10.27 -17.02
CA ILE A 42 16.12 9.19 -16.50
C ILE A 42 14.64 9.61 -16.57
N LYS A 43 14.30 10.84 -16.16
CA LYS A 43 12.93 11.38 -16.26
C LYS A 43 12.47 11.42 -17.73
N LYS A 44 13.33 11.82 -18.64
CA LYS A 44 13.03 11.84 -20.09
C LYS A 44 12.86 10.43 -20.65
N ALA A 45 13.70 9.47 -20.22
CA ALA A 45 13.58 8.07 -20.63
C ALA A 45 12.28 7.44 -20.10
N ILE A 46 11.91 7.69 -18.83
CA ILE A 46 10.64 7.23 -18.25
C ILE A 46 9.44 7.86 -18.98
N ALA A 47 9.51 9.15 -19.30
CA ALA A 47 8.44 9.83 -20.02
C ALA A 47 8.29 9.36 -21.49
N ALA A 48 9.34 8.80 -22.07
CA ALA A 48 9.33 8.24 -23.42
C ALA A 48 8.80 6.80 -23.48
N VAL A 49 8.62 6.14 -22.34
CA VAL A 49 8.03 4.79 -22.28
C VAL A 49 6.52 4.90 -22.46
N GLU A 50 5.99 4.30 -23.52
CA GLU A 50 4.54 4.13 -23.70
C GLU A 50 4.03 3.08 -22.72
N TRP A 51 3.57 3.54 -21.55
CA TRP A 51 3.03 2.68 -20.48
C TRP A 51 1.49 2.74 -20.39
N GLN A 52 0.88 3.57 -21.23
CA GLN A 52 -0.56 3.82 -21.18
C GLN A 52 -1.39 2.60 -21.56
N ASP A 53 -0.88 1.75 -22.45
CA ASP A 53 -1.47 0.47 -22.83
C ASP A 53 -1.54 -0.52 -21.66
N LEU A 54 -0.53 -0.53 -20.80
CA LEU A 54 -0.47 -1.39 -19.60
C LEU A 54 -1.57 -1.04 -18.56
N ARG A 55 -2.16 0.15 -18.64
CA ARG A 55 -3.26 0.58 -17.78
C ARG A 55 -4.64 0.16 -18.28
N GLN A 56 -4.73 -0.31 -19.52
CA GLN A 56 -5.99 -0.73 -20.11
C GLN A 56 -6.29 -2.18 -19.73
N LEU A 57 -7.15 -2.35 -18.72
CA LEU A 57 -7.60 -3.67 -18.32
C LEU A 57 -8.66 -4.18 -19.31
N THR A 58 -8.51 -5.43 -19.72
CA THR A 58 -9.55 -6.13 -20.47
C THR A 58 -10.76 -6.41 -19.59
N ARG A 59 -11.95 -6.60 -20.19
CA ARG A 59 -13.17 -6.95 -19.43
C ARG A 59 -12.99 -8.22 -18.58
N GLY A 60 -12.24 -9.20 -19.07
CA GLY A 60 -11.92 -10.42 -18.33
C GLY A 60 -11.07 -10.16 -17.10
N GLN A 61 -10.04 -9.31 -17.21
CA GLN A 61 -9.20 -8.91 -16.08
C GLN A 61 -10.00 -8.12 -15.02
N ILE A 62 -10.89 -7.23 -15.47
CA ILE A 62 -11.79 -6.49 -14.56
C ILE A 62 -12.69 -7.47 -13.80
N ALA A 63 -13.35 -8.37 -14.51
CA ALA A 63 -14.22 -9.38 -13.90
C ALA A 63 -13.45 -10.27 -12.92
N TYR A 64 -12.26 -10.75 -13.30
CA TYR A 64 -11.39 -11.53 -12.43
C TYR A 64 -11.02 -10.77 -11.15
N ASN A 65 -10.56 -9.52 -11.27
CA ASN A 65 -10.18 -8.70 -10.11
C ASN A 65 -11.36 -8.45 -9.16
N ILE A 66 -12.59 -8.35 -9.69
CA ILE A 66 -13.78 -8.14 -8.86
C ILE A 66 -14.21 -9.45 -8.19
N ILE A 67 -14.18 -10.57 -8.89
CA ILE A 67 -14.75 -11.83 -8.41
C ILE A 67 -13.78 -12.57 -7.48
N LEU A 68 -12.47 -12.39 -7.64
CA LEU A 68 -11.42 -13.18 -6.98
C LEU A 68 -11.60 -13.41 -5.46
N PRO A 69 -12.04 -12.45 -4.62
CA PRO A 69 -12.19 -12.71 -3.18
C PRO A 69 -13.32 -13.67 -2.83
N TYR A 70 -14.45 -13.61 -3.56
CA TYR A 70 -15.70 -14.24 -3.14
C TYR A 70 -15.69 -15.78 -3.13
N PRO A 71 -15.03 -16.49 -4.06
CA PRO A 71 -14.88 -17.95 -3.97
C PRO A 71 -14.23 -18.40 -2.67
N PHE A 72 -13.23 -17.68 -2.17
CA PHE A 72 -12.57 -18.00 -0.91
C PHE A 72 -13.48 -17.77 0.30
N LEU A 73 -14.33 -16.76 0.27
CA LEU A 73 -15.34 -16.52 1.30
C LEU A 73 -16.36 -17.67 1.33
N LEU A 74 -16.86 -18.08 0.17
CA LEU A 74 -17.80 -19.20 0.07
C LEU A 74 -17.17 -20.51 0.53
N LEU A 75 -15.93 -20.77 0.13
CA LEU A 75 -15.17 -21.95 0.59
C LEU A 75 -14.96 -21.94 2.10
N SER A 76 -14.66 -20.79 2.68
CA SER A 76 -14.52 -20.65 4.13
C SER A 76 -15.80 -21.03 4.87
N TRP A 77 -16.96 -20.54 4.41
CA TRP A 77 -18.25 -20.91 4.98
C TRP A 77 -18.56 -22.40 4.79
N TRP A 78 -18.28 -22.94 3.61
CA TRP A 78 -18.51 -24.33 3.32
C TRP A 78 -17.65 -25.26 4.20
N PHE A 79 -16.36 -24.99 4.36
CA PHE A 79 -15.48 -25.73 5.26
C PHE A 79 -15.93 -25.60 6.73
N ALA A 80 -16.33 -24.40 7.16
CA ALA A 80 -16.80 -24.19 8.53
C ALA A 80 -18.09 -24.98 8.81
N SER A 81 -19.02 -25.06 7.84
CA SER A 81 -20.26 -25.85 7.97
C SER A 81 -20.02 -27.35 8.10
N HIS A 82 -18.87 -27.85 7.62
CA HIS A 82 -18.44 -29.25 7.76
C HIS A 82 -17.47 -29.47 8.93
N SER A 83 -17.31 -28.46 9.82
CA SER A 83 -16.38 -28.49 10.96
C SER A 83 -14.89 -28.63 10.58
N TRP A 84 -14.53 -28.29 9.35
CA TRP A 84 -13.15 -28.33 8.85
C TRP A 84 -12.46 -26.97 9.12
N TYR A 85 -12.34 -26.62 10.38
CA TYR A 85 -11.94 -25.28 10.81
C TYR A 85 -10.56 -24.83 10.32
N VAL A 86 -9.58 -25.75 10.21
CA VAL A 86 -8.24 -25.40 9.68
C VAL A 86 -8.32 -24.95 8.23
N LEU A 87 -9.10 -25.68 7.41
CA LEU A 87 -9.32 -25.31 6.01
C LEU A 87 -10.16 -24.02 5.90
N ALA A 88 -11.16 -23.86 6.76
CA ALA A 88 -11.93 -22.63 6.85
C ALA A 88 -11.04 -21.41 7.17
N CYS A 89 -10.12 -21.54 8.12
CA CYS A 89 -9.14 -20.50 8.44
C CYS A 89 -8.23 -20.18 7.26
N GLY A 90 -7.73 -21.22 6.56
CA GLY A 90 -6.91 -21.03 5.35
C GLY A 90 -7.67 -20.30 4.23
N ALA A 91 -8.91 -20.71 3.97
CA ALA A 91 -9.76 -20.05 2.98
C ALA A 91 -10.10 -18.59 3.40
N SER A 92 -10.37 -18.33 4.69
CA SER A 92 -10.56 -16.98 5.21
C SER A 92 -9.33 -16.11 4.99
N TYR A 93 -8.14 -16.63 5.25
CA TYR A 93 -6.90 -15.90 5.01
C TYR A 93 -6.75 -15.50 3.53
N LEU A 94 -7.03 -16.42 2.60
CA LEU A 94 -7.00 -16.13 1.17
C LEU A 94 -8.06 -15.10 0.77
N PHE A 95 -9.26 -15.18 1.36
CA PHE A 95 -10.29 -14.15 1.19
C PHE A 95 -9.77 -12.77 1.64
N PHE A 96 -9.22 -12.67 2.84
CA PHE A 96 -8.67 -11.41 3.35
C PHE A 96 -7.58 -10.86 2.43
N ALA A 97 -6.62 -11.68 2.02
CA ALA A 97 -5.53 -11.26 1.14
C ALA A 97 -6.06 -10.73 -0.20
N ALA A 98 -6.99 -11.45 -0.84
CA ALA A 98 -7.59 -11.04 -2.10
C ALA A 98 -8.46 -9.78 -1.95
N ALA A 99 -9.23 -9.67 -0.86
CA ALA A 99 -10.09 -8.53 -0.57
C ALA A 99 -9.29 -7.26 -0.27
N PHE A 100 -8.17 -7.36 0.47
CA PHE A 100 -7.27 -6.23 0.72
C PHE A 100 -6.59 -5.76 -0.56
N ARG A 101 -6.13 -6.68 -1.41
CA ARG A 101 -5.62 -6.32 -2.74
C ARG A 101 -6.68 -5.57 -3.54
N GLN A 102 -7.92 -6.08 -3.60
CA GLN A 102 -9.01 -5.45 -4.32
C GLN A 102 -9.33 -4.05 -3.74
N ALA A 103 -9.32 -3.91 -2.41
CA ALA A 103 -9.51 -2.61 -1.75
C ALA A 103 -8.42 -1.62 -2.12
N HIS A 104 -7.15 -2.05 -2.10
CA HIS A 104 -6.00 -1.24 -2.50
C HIS A 104 -6.13 -0.75 -3.95
N ASP A 105 -6.46 -1.64 -4.88
CA ASP A 105 -6.71 -1.28 -6.27
C ASP A 105 -7.90 -0.29 -6.39
N GLY A 106 -8.91 -0.44 -5.53
CA GLY A 106 -10.03 0.50 -5.42
C GLY A 106 -9.62 1.88 -4.91
N TYR A 107 -8.67 1.98 -3.98
CA TYR A 107 -8.14 3.25 -3.48
C TYR A 107 -7.50 4.08 -4.60
N HIS A 108 -6.81 3.42 -5.51
CA HIS A 108 -6.13 4.02 -6.66
C HIS A 108 -7.01 4.16 -7.91
N HIS A 109 -8.29 3.76 -7.85
CA HIS A 109 -9.17 3.68 -9.01
C HIS A 109 -8.62 2.81 -10.16
N SER A 110 -7.81 1.80 -9.85
CA SER A 110 -7.17 0.89 -10.79
C SER A 110 -7.94 -0.41 -11.05
N LEU A 111 -9.15 -0.57 -10.50
CA LEU A 111 -10.03 -1.73 -10.77
C LEU A 111 -10.55 -1.79 -12.22
N GLY A 112 -10.35 -0.76 -13.03
CA GLY A 112 -10.91 -0.67 -14.38
C GLY A 112 -12.42 -0.39 -14.41
N THR A 113 -13.03 -0.03 -13.27
CA THR A 113 -14.48 0.28 -13.14
C THR A 113 -14.70 1.78 -12.95
N GLY A 114 -15.94 2.22 -13.23
CA GLY A 114 -16.34 3.61 -12.96
C GLY A 114 -16.33 3.95 -11.46
N LYS A 115 -16.23 5.23 -11.13
CA LYS A 115 -16.16 5.73 -9.74
C LYS A 115 -17.28 5.20 -8.84
N ARG A 116 -18.52 5.17 -9.34
CA ARG A 116 -19.70 4.68 -8.58
C ARG A 116 -19.57 3.19 -8.26
N THR A 117 -19.17 2.37 -9.23
CA THR A 117 -18.96 0.93 -9.07
C THR A 117 -17.81 0.66 -8.10
N THR A 118 -16.67 1.35 -8.24
CA THR A 118 -15.55 1.26 -7.29
C THR A 118 -16.01 1.59 -5.87
N THR A 119 -16.79 2.65 -5.68
CA THR A 119 -17.33 3.02 -4.37
C THR A 119 -18.25 1.93 -3.80
N ALA A 120 -19.13 1.36 -4.61
CA ALA A 120 -20.01 0.27 -4.19
C ALA A 120 -19.22 -0.99 -3.78
N ILE A 121 -18.17 -1.35 -4.53
CA ILE A 121 -17.25 -2.45 -4.19
C ILE A 121 -16.56 -2.18 -2.85
N LEU A 122 -16.02 -0.97 -2.64
CA LEU A 122 -15.37 -0.61 -1.38
C LEU A 122 -16.35 -0.63 -0.19
N LEU A 123 -17.61 -0.23 -0.39
CA LEU A 123 -18.64 -0.33 0.66
C LEU A 123 -18.95 -1.79 0.99
N LEU A 124 -19.14 -2.65 -0.01
CA LEU A 124 -19.36 -4.08 0.19
C LEU A 124 -18.19 -4.72 0.94
N LEU A 125 -16.95 -4.45 0.50
CA LEU A 125 -15.76 -4.93 1.18
C LEU A 125 -15.63 -4.37 2.60
N SER A 126 -16.05 -3.12 2.84
CA SER A 126 -16.06 -2.53 4.20
C SER A 126 -16.93 -3.35 5.15
N VAL A 127 -18.09 -3.82 4.69
CA VAL A 127 -18.97 -4.69 5.48
C VAL A 127 -18.33 -6.05 5.70
N LEU A 128 -17.83 -6.70 4.64
CA LEU A 128 -17.25 -8.04 4.71
C LEU A 128 -15.97 -8.09 5.57
N LEU A 129 -15.14 -7.05 5.51
CA LEU A 129 -13.90 -6.93 6.28
C LEU A 129 -14.14 -6.28 7.66
N MET A 130 -15.37 -5.87 7.97
CA MET A 130 -15.72 -5.16 9.21
C MET A 130 -14.81 -3.96 9.47
N THR A 131 -14.50 -3.17 8.43
CA THR A 131 -13.57 -2.04 8.50
C THR A 131 -13.98 -0.92 7.54
N SER A 132 -13.72 0.35 7.92
CA SER A 132 -14.02 1.49 7.04
C SER A 132 -12.92 1.68 6.00
N LEU A 133 -13.09 1.10 4.82
CA LEU A 133 -12.12 1.23 3.72
C LEU A 133 -11.99 2.67 3.21
N HIS A 134 -12.99 3.52 3.41
CA HIS A 134 -12.94 4.94 3.05
C HIS A 134 -11.98 5.71 3.98
N SER A 135 -11.95 5.38 5.28
CA SER A 135 -10.98 5.96 6.21
C SER A 135 -9.56 5.48 5.90
N ILE A 136 -9.40 4.19 5.63
CA ILE A 136 -8.11 3.62 5.23
C ILE A 136 -7.61 4.26 3.92
N ARG A 137 -8.50 4.49 2.94
CA ARG A 137 -8.14 5.19 1.72
C ARG A 137 -7.57 6.58 1.98
N ALA A 138 -8.15 7.32 2.92
CA ALA A 138 -7.67 8.66 3.23
C ALA A 138 -6.23 8.65 3.81
N THR A 139 -5.94 7.72 4.74
CA THR A 139 -4.60 7.53 5.30
C THR A 139 -3.61 6.98 4.29
N HIS A 140 -4.06 6.05 3.44
CA HIS A 140 -3.25 5.46 2.37
C HIS A 140 -2.82 6.51 1.33
N MET A 141 -3.72 7.41 0.94
CA MET A 141 -3.37 8.52 0.05
C MET A 141 -2.42 9.53 0.72
N GLU A 142 -2.48 9.69 2.03
CA GLU A 142 -1.52 10.49 2.78
C GLU A 142 -0.14 9.83 2.84
N HIS A 143 -0.10 8.50 3.05
CA HIS A 143 1.13 7.72 2.96
C HIS A 143 1.84 7.93 1.60
N HIS A 144 1.11 7.88 0.49
CA HIS A 144 1.70 8.15 -0.84
C HIS A 144 2.21 9.59 -1.03
N ARG A 145 1.59 10.57 -0.36
CA ARG A 145 2.03 11.97 -0.45
C ARG A 145 3.28 12.25 0.36
N ASN A 146 3.37 11.64 1.54
CA ASN A 146 4.41 11.94 2.51
C ASN A 146 4.87 10.66 3.20
N PRO A 147 5.51 9.74 2.46
CA PRO A 147 5.93 8.46 2.99
C PRO A 147 6.94 8.66 4.13
N LEU A 148 6.73 7.97 5.24
CA LEU A 148 7.51 8.08 6.49
C LEU A 148 7.48 9.49 7.13
N GLY A 149 6.58 10.37 6.71
CA GLY A 149 6.34 11.66 7.38
C GLY A 149 5.65 11.49 8.74
N ASP A 150 5.50 12.59 9.48
CA ASP A 150 4.87 12.57 10.82
C ASP A 150 3.37 12.24 10.76
N SER A 151 2.72 12.53 9.63
CA SER A 151 1.31 12.20 9.37
C SER A 151 1.09 10.82 8.78
N ASP A 152 2.15 10.07 8.50
CA ASP A 152 2.08 8.76 7.87
C ASP A 152 1.95 7.65 8.92
N ILE A 153 0.71 7.26 9.21
CA ILE A 153 0.43 6.15 10.15
C ILE A 153 0.83 4.81 9.55
N GLU A 154 0.66 4.60 8.23
CA GLU A 154 1.00 3.33 7.60
C GLU A 154 2.51 3.07 7.66
N GLY A 155 3.32 4.08 7.37
CA GLY A 155 4.78 3.99 7.47
C GLY A 155 5.31 4.05 8.91
N SER A 156 4.50 4.50 9.88
CA SER A 156 4.95 4.65 11.26
C SER A 156 5.38 3.33 11.90
N LEU A 157 4.73 2.23 11.57
CA LEU A 157 5.08 0.89 12.06
C LEU A 157 6.47 0.44 11.57
N ALA A 158 6.92 0.91 10.41
CA ALA A 158 8.23 0.58 9.87
C ALA A 158 9.39 1.40 10.49
N LYS A 159 9.08 2.47 11.25
CA LYS A 159 10.09 3.32 11.90
C LYS A 159 10.67 2.72 13.18
N GLY A 160 9.95 1.79 13.80
CA GLY A 160 10.30 1.19 15.08
C GLY A 160 11.01 -0.17 14.96
N SER A 161 11.29 -0.77 16.13
CA SER A 161 11.72 -2.16 16.19
C SER A 161 10.55 -3.08 15.80
N TRP A 162 10.86 -4.34 15.44
CA TRP A 162 9.83 -5.31 15.08
C TRP A 162 8.82 -5.56 16.24
N TRP A 163 9.26 -5.49 17.49
CA TRP A 163 8.39 -5.57 18.66
C TRP A 163 7.41 -4.39 18.75
N GLN A 164 7.90 -3.18 18.45
CA GLN A 164 7.04 -1.99 18.40
C GLN A 164 6.05 -2.07 17.26
N ALA A 165 6.46 -2.61 16.11
CA ALA A 165 5.54 -2.84 14.99
C ALA A 165 4.45 -3.87 15.34
N LEU A 166 4.83 -4.97 16.04
CA LEU A 166 3.89 -6.01 16.47
C LEU A 166 2.86 -5.45 17.47
N LEU A 167 3.32 -4.76 18.50
CA LEU A 167 2.45 -4.16 19.53
C LEU A 167 1.64 -2.99 18.96
N GLY A 168 2.25 -2.17 18.10
CA GLY A 168 1.58 -1.07 17.40
C GLY A 168 0.45 -1.56 16.49
N GLY A 169 0.56 -2.76 15.93
CA GLY A 169 -0.50 -3.37 15.12
C GLY A 169 -1.83 -3.53 15.87
N ILE A 170 -1.81 -3.62 17.20
CA ILE A 170 -3.03 -3.72 18.04
C ILE A 170 -3.81 -2.40 18.00
N THR A 171 -3.12 -1.26 18.12
CA THR A 171 -3.74 0.08 18.12
C THR A 171 -3.91 0.66 16.72
N TYR A 172 -3.20 0.12 15.75
CA TYR A 172 -3.12 0.61 14.37
C TYR A 172 -4.47 0.91 13.74
N ARG A 173 -5.46 0.03 13.98
CA ARG A 173 -6.81 0.20 13.46
C ARG A 173 -7.49 1.46 14.00
N LEU A 174 -7.31 1.75 15.29
CA LEU A 174 -7.86 2.95 15.92
C LEU A 174 -7.16 4.21 15.41
N ASP A 175 -5.86 4.13 15.22
CA ASP A 175 -5.05 5.27 14.76
C ASP A 175 -5.39 5.63 13.31
N ILE A 176 -5.60 4.64 12.44
CA ILE A 176 -6.13 4.85 11.08
C ILE A 176 -7.48 5.56 11.10
N TYR A 177 -8.41 5.14 11.94
CA TYR A 177 -9.73 5.78 12.00
C TYR A 177 -9.65 7.22 12.51
N ARG A 178 -8.89 7.46 13.58
CA ARG A 178 -8.67 8.81 14.10
C ARG A 178 -8.06 9.74 13.06
N GLN A 179 -7.05 9.25 12.35
CA GLN A 179 -6.39 10.02 11.29
C GLN A 179 -7.32 10.24 10.08
N GLY A 180 -8.03 9.22 9.65
CA GLY A 180 -9.02 9.31 8.57
C GLY A 180 -10.09 10.37 8.84
N LEU A 181 -10.60 10.43 10.08
CA LEU A 181 -11.54 11.46 10.53
C LEU A 181 -10.92 12.86 10.51
N ARG A 182 -9.67 13.01 11.00
CA ARG A 182 -8.95 14.29 10.97
C ARG A 182 -8.74 14.81 9.54
N LEU A 183 -8.34 13.91 8.62
CA LEU A 183 -8.12 14.26 7.21
C LEU A 183 -9.43 14.63 6.50
N SER A 184 -10.51 13.91 6.77
CA SER A 184 -11.84 14.19 6.23
C SER A 184 -12.37 15.55 6.72
N SER A 185 -12.22 15.87 8.02
CA SER A 185 -12.64 17.15 8.60
C SER A 185 -11.90 18.33 7.95
N ARG A 186 -10.58 18.21 7.75
CA ARG A 186 -9.79 19.27 7.09
C ARG A 186 -10.20 19.52 5.64
N ARG A 187 -10.64 18.48 4.93
CA ARG A 187 -11.12 18.60 3.55
C ARG A 187 -12.46 19.35 3.48
N ASN A 188 -13.37 19.06 4.42
CA ASN A 188 -14.67 19.71 4.49
C ASN A 188 -14.58 21.19 4.95
N GLN A 189 -13.52 21.57 5.67
CA GLN A 189 -13.26 22.96 6.06
C GLN A 189 -12.71 23.83 4.92
N LYS A 190 -12.28 23.22 3.80
CA LYS A 190 -11.76 23.94 2.61
C LYS A 190 -12.76 24.04 1.46
N LEU A 191 -13.97 23.52 1.65
CA LEU A 191 -15.12 23.66 0.75
C LEU A 191 -16.09 24.70 1.27
#